data_247761cf74beed61e7979f1c4af21d0d
#
_entry.id   247761cf74beed61e7979f1c4af21d0d
#
_cell.length_a   1.000
_cell.length_b   1.000
_cell.length_c   1.000
_cell.angle_alpha   90.00
_cell.angle_beta   90.00
_cell.angle_gamma   90.00
#
_symmetry.space_group_name_H-M   'P 1'
#
loop_
_entity.id
_entity.type
_entity.pdbx_description
1 polymer ?
#
loop_
_entity_poly.entity_id
_entity_poly.type
_entity_poly.pdbx_seq_one_letter_code
_entity_poly.pdbx_strand_id
1 'polypeptide(L)'
;MKLSNKAFVSSILALCMVLSLVITTYATTRASAHLDSYRASLTPKSSSRIAITVDVDGTGLMDDIGATKIYVYKSTDNEHFYLLRTFDSKDYPAMMKHNVYYYYDTPIIFQGVSGYYYYAHVDVYAAKDGGSSTRSYTTSSVQASNNPSTTQIAE
;
A
#
# COMPACT_ATOMS: atom_id res chain seq x y z
N MET A 1 48.77 19.04 -38.70
CA MET A 1 48.85 17.91 -37.74
C MET A 1 47.59 17.04 -37.91
N LYS A 2 47.68 15.88 -38.63
CA LYS A 2 46.51 14.98 -38.84
C LYS A 2 46.34 14.13 -37.57
N LEU A 3 45.32 14.43 -36.76
CA LEU A 3 44.94 13.51 -35.69
C LEU A 3 44.48 12.18 -36.31
N SER A 4 45.10 11.10 -35.87
CA SER A 4 44.76 9.76 -36.31
C SER A 4 43.31 9.45 -35.95
N ASN A 5 42.52 8.99 -36.92
CA ASN A 5 41.12 8.59 -36.73
C ASN A 5 40.91 7.61 -35.53
N LYS A 6 41.96 6.85 -35.20
CA LYS A 6 41.96 5.93 -34.06
C LYS A 6 41.92 6.65 -32.71
N ALA A 7 42.64 7.77 -32.57
CA ALA A 7 42.66 8.58 -31.35
C ALA A 7 41.32 9.31 -31.14
N PHE A 8 40.69 9.75 -32.23
CA PHE A 8 39.39 10.41 -32.19
C PHE A 8 38.25 9.44 -31.77
N VAL A 9 38.25 8.24 -32.34
CA VAL A 9 37.28 7.19 -31.99
C VAL A 9 37.45 6.74 -30.53
N SER A 10 38.70 6.58 -30.06
CA SER A 10 38.99 6.21 -28.68
C SER A 10 38.52 7.29 -27.67
N SER A 11 38.65 8.56 -28.01
CA SER A 11 38.20 9.68 -27.17
C SER A 11 36.66 9.75 -27.07
N ILE A 12 35.94 9.50 -28.16
CA ILE A 12 34.49 9.45 -28.17
C ILE A 12 33.99 8.27 -27.35
N LEU A 13 34.62 7.10 -27.46
CA LEU A 13 34.24 5.91 -26.71
C LEU A 13 34.42 6.11 -25.18
N ALA A 14 35.53 6.76 -24.78
CA ALA A 14 35.80 7.11 -23.39
C ALA A 14 34.78 8.12 -22.85
N LEU A 15 34.38 9.11 -23.65
CA LEU A 15 33.36 10.10 -23.27
C LEU A 15 31.98 9.47 -23.10
N CYS A 16 31.59 8.51 -23.95
CA CYS A 16 30.36 7.78 -23.83
C CYS A 16 30.34 6.90 -22.57
N MET A 17 31.44 6.28 -22.17
CA MET A 17 31.53 5.50 -20.92
C MET A 17 31.39 6.39 -19.68
N VAL A 18 31.92 7.60 -19.70
CA VAL A 18 31.77 8.52 -18.54
C VAL A 18 30.35 9.07 -18.43
N LEU A 19 29.66 9.32 -19.54
CA LEU A 19 28.24 9.76 -19.50
C LEU A 19 27.27 8.68 -19.03
N SER A 20 27.58 7.39 -19.19
CA SER A 20 26.71 6.30 -18.74
C SER A 20 26.77 6.05 -17.24
N LEU A 21 27.73 6.63 -16.52
CA LEU A 21 27.88 6.46 -15.06
C LEU A 21 27.12 7.49 -14.21
N VAL A 22 26.40 8.45 -14.80
CA VAL A 22 25.78 9.56 -14.08
C VAL A 22 24.26 9.41 -13.96
N ILE A 23 23.67 8.28 -14.37
CA ILE A 23 22.27 8.01 -14.06
C ILE A 23 22.19 7.13 -12.81
N THR A 24 22.67 7.64 -11.69
CA THR A 24 22.13 7.24 -10.41
C THR A 24 20.73 7.86 -10.32
N THR A 25 19.72 7.14 -10.77
CA THR A 25 18.35 7.43 -10.38
C THR A 25 18.31 7.31 -8.87
N TYR A 26 18.41 8.43 -8.17
CA TYR A 26 17.94 8.51 -6.80
C TYR A 26 16.44 8.25 -6.87
N ALA A 27 16.03 6.99 -6.71
CA ALA A 27 14.72 6.70 -6.23
C ALA A 27 14.68 7.31 -4.82
N THR A 28 14.37 8.60 -4.73
CA THR A 28 13.97 9.20 -3.47
C THR A 28 12.69 8.48 -3.12
N THR A 29 12.79 7.46 -2.26
CA THR A 29 11.66 7.10 -1.42
C THR A 29 11.26 8.41 -0.77
N ARG A 30 10.17 9.01 -1.23
CA ARG A 30 9.61 10.18 -0.58
C ARG A 30 9.20 9.71 0.81
N ALA A 31 10.06 9.89 1.78
CA ALA A 31 9.71 9.74 3.17
C ALA A 31 8.48 10.61 3.38
N SER A 32 7.41 10.03 3.86
CA SER A 32 6.21 10.78 4.19
C SER A 32 6.53 11.61 5.44
N ALA A 33 6.16 12.89 5.44
CA ALA A 33 6.40 13.74 6.61
C ALA A 33 5.66 13.25 7.87
N HIS A 34 4.55 12.50 7.70
CA HIS A 34 3.67 12.11 8.80
C HIS A 34 3.46 10.58 8.91
N LEU A 35 3.79 9.80 7.88
CA LEU A 35 3.66 8.34 7.86
C LEU A 35 5.04 7.69 7.91
N ASP A 36 5.30 6.90 8.93
CA ASP A 36 6.53 6.10 9.10
C ASP A 36 6.39 4.73 8.42
N SER A 37 5.37 3.96 8.82
CA SER A 37 5.03 2.69 8.19
C SER A 37 3.53 2.52 8.05
N TYR A 38 3.10 1.68 7.10
CA TYR A 38 1.69 1.34 6.95
C TYR A 38 1.52 0.00 6.24
N ARG A 39 0.47 -0.71 6.64
CA ARG A 39 0.09 -1.99 6.06
C ARG A 39 -1.41 -2.19 6.18
N ALA A 40 -1.97 -3.01 5.30
CA ALA A 40 -3.31 -3.53 5.44
C ALA A 40 -3.35 -5.02 5.09
N SER A 41 -4.29 -5.75 5.65
CA SER A 41 -4.48 -7.16 5.36
C SER A 41 -5.96 -7.55 5.39
N LEU A 42 -6.30 -8.58 4.64
CA LEU A 42 -7.60 -9.25 4.71
C LEU A 42 -7.43 -10.60 5.39
N THR A 43 -8.33 -10.88 6.33
CA THR A 43 -8.37 -12.16 7.03
C THR A 43 -9.75 -12.80 6.86
N PRO A 44 -9.85 -13.97 6.20
CA PRO A 44 -11.09 -14.74 6.16
C PRO A 44 -11.50 -15.15 7.56
N LYS A 45 -12.80 -15.00 7.85
CA LYS A 45 -13.46 -15.42 9.08
C LYS A 45 -14.54 -16.46 8.78
N SER A 46 -15.01 -17.16 9.80
CA SER A 46 -16.12 -18.11 9.66
C SER A 46 -17.35 -17.46 9.02
N SER A 47 -18.19 -18.28 8.37
CA SER A 47 -19.40 -17.84 7.67
C SER A 47 -19.12 -16.86 6.54
N SER A 48 -18.01 -17.05 5.81
CA SER A 48 -17.59 -16.23 4.67
C SER A 48 -17.39 -14.74 4.97
N ARG A 49 -17.27 -14.34 6.23
CA ARG A 49 -16.93 -12.97 6.60
C ARG A 49 -15.46 -12.69 6.33
N ILE A 50 -15.13 -11.46 6.06
CA ILE A 50 -13.75 -10.99 5.84
C ILE A 50 -13.52 -9.78 6.73
N ALA A 51 -12.44 -9.83 7.52
CA ALA A 51 -11.97 -8.71 8.32
C ALA A 51 -10.86 -7.97 7.56
N ILE A 52 -10.94 -6.64 7.55
CA ILE A 52 -9.91 -5.75 7.02
C ILE A 52 -9.17 -5.14 8.20
N THR A 53 -7.89 -5.46 8.35
CA THR A 53 -7.02 -4.87 9.36
C THR A 53 -6.14 -3.82 8.70
N VAL A 54 -5.97 -2.69 9.37
CA VAL A 54 -5.14 -1.57 8.92
C VAL A 54 -4.19 -1.19 10.04
N ASP A 55 -2.90 -1.16 9.73
CA ASP A 55 -1.82 -0.76 10.63
C ASP A 55 -1.15 0.48 10.02
N VAL A 56 -1.06 1.56 10.79
CA VAL A 56 -0.41 2.81 10.38
C VAL A 56 0.41 3.35 11.54
N ASP A 57 1.69 3.60 11.31
CA ASP A 57 2.58 4.28 12.25
C ASP A 57 2.80 5.73 11.79
N GLY A 58 2.61 6.66 12.73
CA GLY A 58 2.95 8.06 12.54
C GLY A 58 4.42 8.32 12.87
N THR A 59 4.99 9.36 12.29
CA THR A 59 6.36 9.84 12.63
C THR A 59 6.44 10.48 14.02
N GLY A 60 5.34 10.52 14.76
CA GLY A 60 5.21 11.07 16.11
C GLY A 60 3.75 11.04 16.55
N LEU A 61 3.39 11.87 17.54
CA LEU A 61 1.99 12.05 17.94
C LEU A 61 1.25 12.73 16.79
N MET A 62 0.22 12.08 16.26
CA MET A 62 -0.61 12.57 15.16
C MET A 62 -1.93 13.13 15.68
N ASP A 63 -2.39 14.22 15.08
CA ASP A 63 -3.74 14.76 15.34
C ASP A 63 -4.79 13.79 14.83
N ASP A 64 -4.56 13.25 13.60
CA ASP A 64 -5.41 12.27 12.94
C ASP A 64 -4.55 11.18 12.29
N ILE A 65 -4.93 9.91 12.45
CA ILE A 65 -4.24 8.77 11.83
C ILE A 65 -5.20 7.60 11.59
N GLY A 66 -5.04 6.90 10.47
CA GLY A 66 -5.85 5.72 10.13
C GLY A 66 -6.05 5.55 8.63
N ALA A 67 -7.24 5.09 8.23
CA ALA A 67 -7.63 4.94 6.84
C ALA A 67 -8.78 5.90 6.49
N THR A 68 -8.60 6.72 5.45
CA THR A 68 -9.67 7.61 4.96
C THR A 68 -10.64 6.89 4.07
N LYS A 69 -10.16 5.94 3.25
CA LYS A 69 -11.01 5.13 2.37
C LYS A 69 -10.48 3.70 2.25
N ILE A 70 -11.41 2.77 2.13
CA ILE A 70 -11.13 1.37 1.83
C ILE A 70 -12.04 0.95 0.67
N TYR A 71 -11.44 0.57 -0.44
CA TYR A 71 -12.09 0.05 -1.63
C TYR A 71 -11.97 -1.47 -1.61
N VAL A 72 -13.08 -2.19 -1.59
CA VAL A 72 -13.10 -3.65 -1.63
C VAL A 72 -13.46 -4.11 -3.02
N TYR A 73 -12.63 -4.96 -3.58
CA TYR A 73 -12.83 -5.59 -4.88
C TYR A 73 -13.14 -7.08 -4.70
N LYS A 74 -13.91 -7.63 -5.63
CA LYS A 74 -14.26 -9.06 -5.65
C LYS A 74 -14.03 -9.68 -7.02
N SER A 75 -13.75 -10.99 -7.03
CA SER A 75 -13.57 -11.81 -8.23
C SER A 75 -14.10 -13.23 -8.00
N THR A 76 -14.47 -13.92 -9.08
CA THR A 76 -14.80 -15.35 -9.07
C THR A 76 -13.60 -16.23 -9.45
N ASP A 77 -12.62 -15.69 -10.17
CA ASP A 77 -11.49 -16.40 -10.79
C ASP A 77 -10.12 -15.97 -10.24
N ASN A 78 -10.07 -15.00 -9.30
CA ASN A 78 -8.86 -14.38 -8.76
C ASN A 78 -8.01 -13.61 -9.79
N GLU A 79 -8.55 -13.30 -10.95
CA GLU A 79 -7.88 -12.57 -12.03
C GLU A 79 -8.63 -11.30 -12.38
N HIS A 80 -9.95 -11.40 -12.61
CA HIS A 80 -10.80 -10.29 -13.00
C HIS A 80 -11.56 -9.74 -11.80
N PHE A 81 -11.08 -8.62 -11.28
CA PHE A 81 -11.66 -7.98 -10.10
C PHE A 81 -12.48 -6.75 -10.47
N TYR A 82 -13.60 -6.57 -9.77
CA TYR A 82 -14.43 -5.37 -9.87
C TYR A 82 -14.79 -4.83 -8.50
N LEU A 83 -14.98 -3.53 -8.41
CA LEU A 83 -15.30 -2.83 -7.18
C LEU A 83 -16.63 -3.34 -6.62
N LEU A 84 -16.58 -3.86 -5.39
CA LEU A 84 -17.76 -4.29 -4.67
C LEU A 84 -18.35 -3.16 -3.82
N ARG A 85 -17.49 -2.48 -3.04
CA ARG A 85 -17.90 -1.48 -2.06
C ARG A 85 -16.73 -0.56 -1.70
N THR A 86 -17.08 0.67 -1.32
CA THR A 86 -16.17 1.63 -0.70
C THR A 86 -16.65 1.92 0.73
N PHE A 87 -15.71 1.94 1.68
CA PHE A 87 -15.93 2.44 3.04
C PHE A 87 -15.19 3.78 3.15
N ASP A 88 -15.86 4.79 3.68
CA ASP A 88 -15.32 6.13 3.92
C ASP A 88 -15.27 6.40 5.42
N SER A 89 -14.19 6.98 5.93
CA SER A 89 -14.04 7.29 7.36
C SER A 89 -15.12 8.23 7.90
N LYS A 90 -15.76 9.00 7.04
CA LYS A 90 -16.90 9.86 7.43
C LYS A 90 -18.12 9.05 7.89
N ASP A 91 -18.34 7.87 7.27
CA ASP A 91 -19.43 6.97 7.59
C ASP A 91 -19.01 5.90 8.62
N TYR A 92 -17.71 5.65 8.72
CA TYR A 92 -17.08 4.66 9.60
C TYR A 92 -15.99 5.30 10.47
N PRO A 93 -16.36 6.03 11.54
CA PRO A 93 -15.38 6.76 12.38
C PRO A 93 -14.29 5.88 12.99
N ALA A 94 -14.56 4.57 13.19
CA ALA A 94 -13.58 3.60 13.68
C ALA A 94 -12.36 3.44 12.74
N MET A 95 -12.43 3.91 11.49
CA MET A 95 -11.31 3.92 10.55
C MET A 95 -10.23 4.94 10.89
N MET A 96 -10.49 5.86 11.83
CA MET A 96 -9.57 6.93 12.24
C MET A 96 -9.42 6.95 13.76
N LYS A 97 -8.24 7.37 14.22
CA LYS A 97 -7.97 7.73 15.63
C LYS A 97 -7.38 9.14 15.70
N HIS A 98 -7.50 9.76 16.88
CA HIS A 98 -7.05 11.12 17.12
C HIS A 98 -6.08 11.17 18.30
N ASN A 99 -5.07 12.05 18.24
CA ASN A 99 -4.09 12.27 19.29
C ASN A 99 -3.36 10.98 19.72
N VAL A 100 -2.90 10.18 18.73
CA VAL A 100 -2.16 8.92 18.96
C VAL A 100 -0.95 8.83 18.04
N TYR A 101 0.00 7.94 18.39
CA TYR A 101 1.21 7.68 17.61
C TYR A 101 0.99 6.67 16.48
N TYR A 102 -0.02 5.81 16.62
CA TYR A 102 -0.29 4.71 15.70
C TYR A 102 -1.78 4.35 15.67
N TYR A 103 -2.15 3.74 14.57
CA TYR A 103 -3.45 3.14 14.35
C TYR A 103 -3.27 1.66 14.00
N TYR A 104 -3.69 0.76 14.89
CA TYR A 104 -3.71 -0.69 14.66
C TYR A 104 -5.12 -1.17 14.99
N ASP A 105 -5.92 -1.46 13.97
CA ASP A 105 -7.30 -1.83 14.19
C ASP A 105 -7.89 -2.65 13.04
N THR A 106 -9.05 -3.26 13.30
CA THR A 106 -9.88 -3.95 12.32
C THR A 106 -11.20 -3.18 12.17
N PRO A 107 -11.18 -2.04 11.47
CA PRO A 107 -12.35 -1.15 11.43
C PRO A 107 -13.54 -1.74 10.68
N ILE A 108 -13.28 -2.67 9.76
CA ILE A 108 -14.28 -3.20 8.85
C ILE A 108 -14.28 -4.73 8.89
N ILE A 109 -15.47 -5.29 9.11
CA ILE A 109 -15.78 -6.70 8.85
C ILE A 109 -16.99 -6.72 7.92
N PHE A 110 -16.88 -7.36 6.77
CA PHE A 110 -17.97 -7.44 5.82
C PHE A 110 -18.32 -8.88 5.45
N GLN A 111 -19.55 -9.09 4.95
CA GLN A 111 -20.02 -10.38 4.46
C GLN A 111 -19.54 -10.58 3.02
N GLY A 112 -18.74 -11.61 2.82
CA GLY A 112 -18.38 -12.11 1.50
C GLY A 112 -19.31 -13.24 1.04
N VAL A 113 -19.00 -13.82 -0.12
CA VAL A 113 -19.64 -14.99 -0.69
C VAL A 113 -18.60 -16.11 -0.74
N SER A 114 -18.94 -17.29 -0.21
CA SER A 114 -18.04 -18.45 -0.19
C SER A 114 -17.55 -18.77 -1.61
N GLY A 115 -16.24 -19.00 -1.75
CA GLY A 115 -15.59 -19.31 -3.03
C GLY A 115 -15.14 -18.08 -3.81
N TYR A 116 -15.60 -16.87 -3.48
CA TYR A 116 -15.17 -15.64 -4.14
C TYR A 116 -13.87 -15.11 -3.53
N TYR A 117 -13.05 -14.45 -4.35
CA TYR A 117 -11.81 -13.79 -3.95
C TYR A 117 -12.04 -12.30 -3.72
N TYR A 118 -11.32 -11.75 -2.76
CA TYR A 118 -11.40 -10.35 -2.36
C TYR A 118 -10.01 -9.78 -2.13
N TYR A 119 -9.78 -8.54 -2.54
CA TYR A 119 -8.67 -7.70 -2.06
C TYR A 119 -9.19 -6.31 -1.70
N ALA A 120 -8.39 -5.56 -0.98
CA ALA A 120 -8.68 -4.17 -0.65
C ALA A 120 -7.56 -3.24 -1.14
N HIS A 121 -7.97 -2.05 -1.58
CA HIS A 121 -7.11 -0.90 -1.76
C HIS A 121 -7.45 0.11 -0.66
N VAL A 122 -6.46 0.51 0.13
CA VAL A 122 -6.64 1.30 1.35
C VAL A 122 -5.87 2.60 1.23
N ASP A 123 -6.56 3.73 1.36
CA ASP A 123 -5.94 5.05 1.47
C ASP A 123 -5.69 5.35 2.95
N VAL A 124 -4.43 5.23 3.39
CA VAL A 124 -3.99 5.55 4.74
C VAL A 124 -3.63 7.02 4.85
N TYR A 125 -3.83 7.58 6.04
CA TYR A 125 -3.70 9.00 6.32
C TYR A 125 -3.07 9.25 7.68
N ALA A 126 -2.23 10.28 7.76
CA ALA A 126 -1.78 10.86 9.00
C ALA A 126 -1.64 12.37 8.86
N ALA A 127 -2.05 13.11 9.90
CA ALA A 127 -1.97 14.58 9.96
C ALA A 127 -1.43 15.05 11.30
N LYS A 128 -0.68 16.14 11.27
CA LYS A 128 -0.15 16.84 12.43
C LYS A 128 0.14 18.29 12.10
N ASP A 129 -0.17 19.20 13.05
CA ASP A 129 0.18 20.63 12.97
C ASP A 129 -0.27 21.31 11.66
N GLY A 130 -1.44 20.90 11.12
CA GLY A 130 -1.99 21.42 9.86
C GLY A 130 -1.38 20.82 8.59
N GLY A 131 -0.35 19.97 8.70
CA GLY A 131 0.19 19.17 7.60
C GLY A 131 -0.42 17.78 7.54
N SER A 132 -0.38 17.13 6.38
CA SER A 132 -0.89 15.76 6.25
C SER A 132 -0.13 14.95 5.19
N SER A 133 -0.25 13.64 5.30
CA SER A 133 0.27 12.69 4.32
C SER A 133 -0.77 11.61 4.05
N THR A 134 -0.95 11.27 2.77
CA THR A 134 -1.79 10.16 2.31
C THR A 134 -0.94 9.21 1.50
N ARG A 135 -1.16 7.91 1.68
CA ARG A 135 -0.56 6.83 0.89
C ARG A 135 -1.61 5.75 0.64
N SER A 136 -1.38 4.96 -0.38
CA SER A 136 -2.27 3.84 -0.70
C SER A 136 -1.54 2.52 -0.52
N TYR A 137 -2.26 1.52 -0.03
CA TYR A 137 -1.79 0.15 0.11
C TYR A 137 -2.79 -0.82 -0.53
N THR A 138 -2.29 -1.79 -1.29
CA THR A 138 -3.12 -2.85 -1.87
C THR A 138 -2.77 -4.18 -1.21
N THR A 139 -3.77 -4.86 -0.66
CA THR A 139 -3.60 -6.15 0.02
C THR A 139 -3.44 -7.28 -0.99
N SER A 140 -2.92 -8.41 -0.54
CA SER A 140 -3.09 -9.67 -1.27
C SER A 140 -4.57 -10.05 -1.31
N SER A 141 -4.96 -10.86 -2.30
CA SER A 141 -6.29 -11.43 -2.37
C SER A 141 -6.46 -12.60 -1.40
N VAL A 142 -7.69 -12.75 -0.87
CA VAL A 142 -8.07 -13.89 -0.03
C VAL A 142 -9.38 -14.47 -0.54
N GLN A 143 -9.56 -15.78 -0.38
CA GLN A 143 -10.81 -16.44 -0.71
C GLN A 143 -11.72 -16.50 0.53
N ALA A 144 -12.98 -16.06 0.38
CA ALA A 144 -13.99 -16.23 1.42
C ALA A 144 -14.41 -17.70 1.54
N SER A 145 -14.49 -18.22 2.77
CA SER A 145 -14.89 -19.60 3.05
C SER A 145 -15.82 -19.66 4.25
N ASN A 146 -16.77 -20.57 4.22
CA ASN A 146 -17.64 -20.83 5.38
C ASN A 146 -16.84 -21.39 6.57
N ASN A 147 -15.73 -22.10 6.28
CA ASN A 147 -14.85 -22.70 7.28
C ASN A 147 -13.39 -22.41 6.89
N PRO A 148 -12.86 -21.20 7.14
CA PRO A 148 -11.49 -20.89 6.80
C PRO A 148 -10.55 -21.79 7.62
N SER A 149 -9.74 -22.59 6.92
CA SER A 149 -8.62 -23.30 7.55
C SER A 149 -7.66 -22.29 8.18
N THR A 150 -7.24 -22.58 9.41
CA THR A 150 -6.31 -21.73 10.19
C THR A 150 -4.86 -21.80 9.65
N THR A 151 -4.64 -22.27 8.43
CA THR A 151 -3.31 -22.52 7.88
C THR A 151 -3.08 -21.71 6.61
N GLN A 152 -2.67 -20.48 6.78
CA GLN A 152 -1.88 -19.73 5.79
C GLN A 152 -1.00 -18.74 6.57
N ILE A 153 -0.02 -19.26 7.33
CA ILE A 153 1.20 -18.52 7.62
C ILE A 153 2.22 -19.13 6.67
N ALA A 154 2.40 -18.52 5.51
CA ALA A 154 3.56 -18.80 4.67
C ALA A 154 4.72 -17.96 5.24
N GLU A 155 5.79 -18.64 5.54
CA GLU A 155 7.11 -18.12 5.90
C GLU A 155 7.67 -17.13 4.87
#